data_d00feab8be9495afa6d93ee6fc1b4cb0
#
_entry.id   d00feab8be9495afa6d93ee6fc1b4cb0
#
_cell.length_a   1.000
_cell.length_b   1.000
_cell.length_c   1.000
_cell.angle_alpha   90.00
_cell.angle_beta   90.00
_cell.angle_gamma   90.00
#
_symmetry.space_group_name_H-M   'P 1'
#
loop_
_entity.id
_entity.type
_entity.pdbx_description
1 polymer ?
#
loop_
_entity_poly.entity_id
_entity_poly.type
_entity_poly.pdbx_seq_one_letter_code
_entity_poly.pdbx_strand_id
1 'polypeptide(L)'
;MEKTDVAVIGAGVVGCSIARELSRYDLKVTVIEKYEDVCSGTTKANSGIVHAGYDALPGTNKAKFNVEGSKLIHRLYKELDFPFKENGSMVVCFEKENEPKLKELLERGIANGVEGLRIISGDEAREIEPGLSEKIVSALLVPTGGIVDPFLMTVAFAENAAVNGAIFKFLNEVTDIKKEEDHYRLALLHTVKKDGKIVKEEDSLEAKVVINCAGVYSDKFHNMVSEKKLHITPRRGQYVLLDKEVGDIVTHTIFQLPTNKGKGVLVTPTAHGNIMVGPDAEALMDKEENETTLGGMDFVKKSALDSVPDIPYQKAITSFAGLRASEDGHDFIIGEAEDAEGFFDAAGIESPGLSSAPAIGKYLAEQVAEKLNAAAKSDFIDKRKGIVHVIDLSDEEKTALIKERPEYGHIICRCENVTEGEIIDSIRRPVGATSLDGVKRRVRQGMGRCQAGFCTPFTVSIIARELGIAEEDVCKNIPGSEILVRD
;
A
#
# COMPACT_ATOMS: atom_id res chain seq x y z
N MET A 1 -17.58 -14.97 23.92
CA MET A 1 -16.32 -14.83 23.17
C MET A 1 -16.62 -15.03 21.68
N GLU A 2 -16.18 -14.16 20.84
CA GLU A 2 -16.40 -14.27 19.39
C GLU A 2 -15.48 -15.34 18.80
N LYS A 3 -15.96 -16.07 17.76
CA LYS A 3 -15.20 -17.12 17.08
C LYS A 3 -15.14 -16.84 15.60
N THR A 4 -14.00 -17.15 15.01
CA THR A 4 -13.75 -17.09 13.55
C THR A 4 -12.98 -18.34 13.12
N ASP A 5 -13.01 -18.69 11.83
CA ASP A 5 -12.15 -19.75 11.32
C ASP A 5 -10.72 -19.21 11.10
N VAL A 6 -10.60 -18.01 10.55
CA VAL A 6 -9.31 -17.38 10.26
C VAL A 6 -9.28 -15.96 10.81
N ALA A 7 -8.29 -15.63 11.64
CA ALA A 7 -7.96 -14.29 12.07
C ALA A 7 -6.76 -13.76 11.27
N VAL A 8 -6.91 -12.64 10.58
CA VAL A 8 -5.84 -11.94 9.85
C VAL A 8 -5.42 -10.71 10.64
N ILE A 9 -4.17 -10.62 11.07
CA ILE A 9 -3.64 -9.50 11.86
C ILE A 9 -3.02 -8.47 10.93
N GLY A 10 -3.66 -7.30 10.83
CA GLY A 10 -3.24 -6.17 9.99
C GLY A 10 -4.02 -6.05 8.69
N ALA A 11 -4.54 -4.83 8.42
CA ALA A 11 -5.27 -4.47 7.21
C ALA A 11 -4.42 -3.64 6.22
N GLY A 12 -3.13 -3.94 6.10
CA GLY A 12 -2.29 -3.49 5.00
C GLY A 12 -2.63 -4.22 3.70
N VAL A 13 -1.95 -3.89 2.60
CA VAL A 13 -2.20 -4.49 1.28
C VAL A 13 -2.10 -6.02 1.29
N VAL A 14 -1.18 -6.58 2.09
CA VAL A 14 -1.00 -8.04 2.20
C VAL A 14 -2.19 -8.67 2.92
N GLY A 15 -2.56 -8.16 4.11
CA GLY A 15 -3.70 -8.69 4.86
C GLY A 15 -5.03 -8.54 4.12
N CYS A 16 -5.26 -7.42 3.43
CA CYS A 16 -6.46 -7.22 2.61
C CYS A 16 -6.49 -8.15 1.39
N SER A 17 -5.33 -8.43 0.77
CA SER A 17 -5.23 -9.41 -0.31
C SER A 17 -5.53 -10.82 0.17
N ILE A 18 -4.97 -11.23 1.33
CA ILE A 18 -5.23 -12.54 1.95
C ILE A 18 -6.73 -12.67 2.30
N ALA A 19 -7.31 -11.65 2.93
CA ALA A 19 -8.73 -11.65 3.29
C ALA A 19 -9.63 -11.82 2.07
N ARG A 20 -9.30 -11.15 0.95
CA ARG A 20 -10.01 -11.30 -0.32
C ARG A 20 -9.93 -12.74 -0.85
N GLU A 21 -8.76 -13.31 -0.89
CA GLU A 21 -8.59 -14.67 -1.43
C GLU A 21 -9.20 -15.73 -0.50
N LEU A 22 -9.11 -15.56 0.83
CA LEU A 22 -9.81 -16.42 1.80
C LEU A 22 -11.33 -16.34 1.67
N SER A 23 -11.87 -15.16 1.35
CA SER A 23 -13.33 -14.99 1.18
C SER A 23 -13.90 -15.73 -0.02
N ARG A 24 -13.07 -16.36 -0.87
CA ARG A 24 -13.46 -17.32 -1.92
C ARG A 24 -13.93 -18.67 -1.36
N TYR A 25 -13.61 -18.94 -0.10
CA TYR A 25 -13.91 -20.21 0.54
C TYR A 25 -15.00 -20.04 1.60
N ASP A 26 -15.68 -21.11 1.93
CA ASP A 26 -16.68 -21.14 3.01
C ASP A 26 -15.99 -21.10 4.37
N LEU A 27 -15.45 -19.94 4.71
CA LEU A 27 -14.73 -19.64 5.92
C LEU A 27 -15.22 -18.32 6.51
N LYS A 28 -15.34 -18.28 7.85
CA LYS A 28 -15.50 -17.03 8.57
C LYS A 28 -14.12 -16.38 8.73
N VAL A 29 -13.89 -15.26 8.06
CA VAL A 29 -12.62 -14.52 8.06
C VAL A 29 -12.80 -13.21 8.83
N THR A 30 -11.94 -12.96 9.81
CA THR A 30 -11.93 -11.69 10.57
C THR A 30 -10.56 -11.03 10.44
N VAL A 31 -10.53 -9.82 9.88
CA VAL A 31 -9.34 -8.95 9.80
C VAL A 31 -9.35 -8.02 11.00
N ILE A 32 -8.21 -7.94 11.70
CA ILE A 32 -8.04 -7.14 12.92
C ILE A 32 -7.02 -6.05 12.62
N GLU A 33 -7.42 -4.78 12.78
CA GLU A 33 -6.55 -3.63 12.52
C GLU A 33 -6.56 -2.67 13.72
N LYS A 34 -5.36 -2.26 14.16
CA LYS A 34 -5.20 -1.34 15.28
C LYS A 34 -5.64 0.10 14.99
N TYR A 35 -5.64 0.47 13.71
CA TYR A 35 -6.05 1.79 13.25
C TYR A 35 -7.52 1.81 12.81
N GLU A 36 -7.99 2.99 12.47
CA GLU A 36 -9.39 3.27 12.09
C GLU A 36 -9.76 2.80 10.68
N ASP A 37 -8.76 2.41 9.87
CA ASP A 37 -8.99 2.12 8.46
C ASP A 37 -7.89 1.22 7.89
N VAL A 38 -8.17 0.62 6.75
CA VAL A 38 -7.18 -0.12 5.94
C VAL A 38 -6.04 0.79 5.48
N CYS A 39 -4.93 0.20 5.06
CA CYS A 39 -3.80 0.95 4.48
C CYS A 39 -3.20 2.00 5.43
N SER A 40 -3.21 1.78 6.75
CA SER A 40 -2.77 2.76 7.74
C SER A 40 -1.30 2.63 8.15
N GLY A 41 -0.64 1.50 7.83
CA GLY A 41 0.79 1.25 8.07
C GLY A 41 1.70 1.58 6.87
N THR A 42 2.71 0.75 6.61
CA THR A 42 3.69 0.90 5.51
C THR A 42 3.04 1.06 4.12
N THR A 43 1.87 0.46 3.92
CA THR A 43 1.14 0.52 2.65
C THR A 43 0.77 1.95 2.22
N LYS A 44 0.55 2.87 3.16
CA LYS A 44 0.26 4.29 2.82
C LYS A 44 1.50 5.11 2.46
N ALA A 45 2.71 4.57 2.65
CA ALA A 45 3.94 5.34 2.56
C ALA A 45 5.03 4.55 1.80
N ASN A 46 4.82 4.38 0.51
CA ASN A 46 5.73 3.72 -0.44
C ASN A 46 5.66 4.41 -1.81
N SER A 47 6.45 3.93 -2.77
CA SER A 47 6.55 4.52 -4.11
C SER A 47 5.44 4.12 -5.09
N GLY A 48 4.53 3.23 -4.73
CA GLY A 48 3.46 2.78 -5.61
C GLY A 48 3.93 1.97 -6.83
N ILE A 49 5.13 1.40 -6.79
CA ILE A 49 5.72 0.69 -7.92
C ILE A 49 5.27 -0.76 -7.96
N VAL A 50 4.84 -1.20 -9.14
CA VAL A 50 4.67 -2.60 -9.49
C VAL A 50 5.95 -3.08 -10.16
N HIS A 51 6.84 -3.69 -9.38
CA HIS A 51 8.12 -4.18 -9.85
C HIS A 51 7.93 -5.39 -10.77
N ALA A 52 8.66 -5.44 -11.89
CA ALA A 52 8.59 -6.54 -12.84
C ALA A 52 9.19 -7.86 -12.32
N GLY A 53 10.20 -7.80 -11.42
CA GLY A 53 10.81 -9.00 -10.83
C GLY A 53 12.29 -9.22 -11.17
N TYR A 54 12.98 -8.27 -11.78
CA TYR A 54 14.38 -8.41 -12.19
C TYR A 54 15.39 -8.30 -11.05
N ASP A 55 15.03 -7.69 -9.92
CA ASP A 55 15.97 -7.34 -8.84
C ASP A 55 16.16 -8.47 -7.82
N ALA A 56 15.11 -9.25 -7.52
CA ALA A 56 15.16 -10.30 -6.53
C ALA A 56 16.01 -11.52 -7.00
N LEU A 57 16.74 -12.13 -6.07
CA LEU A 57 17.56 -13.32 -6.36
C LEU A 57 16.66 -14.48 -6.78
N PRO A 58 17.00 -15.20 -7.88
CA PRO A 58 16.25 -16.37 -8.31
C PRO A 58 16.14 -17.43 -7.20
N GLY A 59 14.98 -18.06 -7.07
CA GLY A 59 14.70 -19.08 -6.07
C GLY A 59 14.24 -18.55 -4.71
N THR A 60 14.24 -17.23 -4.48
CA THR A 60 13.70 -16.60 -3.27
C THR A 60 12.20 -16.40 -3.33
N ASN A 61 11.54 -16.26 -2.17
CA ASN A 61 10.14 -15.86 -2.07
C ASN A 61 9.89 -14.48 -2.70
N LYS A 62 10.82 -13.54 -2.54
CA LYS A 62 10.77 -12.24 -3.21
C LYS A 62 10.67 -12.37 -4.72
N ALA A 63 11.49 -13.21 -5.36
CA ALA A 63 11.45 -13.43 -6.81
C ALA A 63 10.11 -14.06 -7.24
N LYS A 64 9.73 -15.17 -6.59
CA LYS A 64 8.51 -15.91 -6.89
C LYS A 64 7.28 -15.00 -6.80
N PHE A 65 7.03 -14.43 -5.63
CA PHE A 65 5.80 -13.67 -5.39
C PHE A 65 5.77 -12.32 -6.13
N ASN A 66 6.94 -11.71 -6.41
CA ASN A 66 6.96 -10.48 -7.19
C ASN A 66 6.51 -10.69 -8.64
N VAL A 67 7.07 -11.69 -9.33
CA VAL A 67 6.73 -11.96 -10.74
C VAL A 67 5.27 -12.40 -10.87
N GLU A 68 4.81 -13.30 -10.00
CA GLU A 68 3.42 -13.76 -9.99
C GLU A 68 2.46 -12.64 -9.63
N GLY A 69 2.78 -11.84 -8.62
CA GLY A 69 1.96 -10.73 -8.15
C GLY A 69 1.86 -9.60 -9.17
N SER A 70 2.96 -9.26 -9.85
CA SER A 70 2.94 -8.30 -10.96
C SER A 70 1.97 -8.73 -12.05
N LYS A 71 2.05 -9.98 -12.51
CA LYS A 71 1.11 -10.55 -13.51
C LYS A 71 -0.35 -10.49 -13.01
N LEU A 72 -0.59 -10.76 -11.73
CA LEU A 72 -1.93 -10.67 -11.15
C LEU A 72 -2.45 -9.22 -11.14
N ILE A 73 -1.62 -8.23 -10.82
CA ILE A 73 -2.03 -6.82 -10.80
C ILE A 73 -2.50 -6.36 -12.19
N HIS A 74 -1.83 -6.77 -13.27
CA HIS A 74 -2.23 -6.46 -14.66
C HIS A 74 -3.63 -6.99 -15.04
N ARG A 75 -4.18 -7.94 -14.29
CA ARG A 75 -5.55 -8.43 -14.42
C ARG A 75 -6.47 -7.76 -13.41
N LEU A 76 -6.08 -7.76 -12.14
CA LEU A 76 -6.92 -7.36 -11.02
C LEU A 76 -7.31 -5.88 -11.06
N TYR A 77 -6.47 -4.99 -11.65
CA TYR A 77 -6.82 -3.57 -11.73
C TYR A 77 -8.09 -3.32 -12.55
N LYS A 78 -8.36 -4.15 -13.57
CA LYS A 78 -9.60 -4.08 -14.38
C LYS A 78 -10.78 -4.73 -13.66
N GLU A 79 -10.55 -5.86 -12.97
CA GLU A 79 -11.60 -6.59 -12.25
C GLU A 79 -12.09 -5.82 -11.02
N LEU A 80 -11.17 -5.15 -10.32
CA LEU A 80 -11.44 -4.47 -9.06
C LEU A 80 -11.48 -2.94 -9.18
N ASP A 81 -11.26 -2.41 -10.38
CA ASP A 81 -11.36 -1.00 -10.71
C ASP A 81 -10.54 -0.11 -9.77
N PHE A 82 -9.21 -0.23 -9.87
CA PHE A 82 -8.24 0.64 -9.19
C PHE A 82 -7.17 1.16 -10.16
N PRO A 83 -6.60 2.36 -9.93
CA PRO A 83 -5.65 2.97 -10.84
C PRO A 83 -4.35 2.19 -10.94
N PHE A 84 -3.98 1.82 -12.17
CA PHE A 84 -2.72 1.19 -12.53
C PHE A 84 -2.27 1.68 -13.92
N LYS A 85 -0.97 1.89 -14.09
CA LYS A 85 -0.35 2.20 -15.39
C LYS A 85 0.87 1.32 -15.59
N GLU A 86 0.95 0.63 -16.72
CA GLU A 86 2.15 -0.06 -17.18
C GLU A 86 3.04 0.97 -17.88
N ASN A 87 3.83 1.69 -17.07
CA ASN A 87 4.67 2.79 -17.57
C ASN A 87 6.12 2.38 -17.79
N GLY A 88 6.48 1.14 -17.48
CA GLY A 88 7.85 0.67 -17.57
C GLY A 88 8.79 1.28 -16.53
N SER A 89 10.02 0.80 -16.54
CA SER A 89 11.08 1.37 -15.69
C SER A 89 12.45 1.27 -16.38
N MET A 90 13.40 2.09 -15.93
CA MET A 90 14.80 2.05 -16.35
C MET A 90 15.70 2.00 -15.12
N VAL A 91 16.73 1.12 -15.14
CA VAL A 91 17.82 1.16 -14.17
C VAL A 91 19.02 1.80 -14.84
N VAL A 92 19.33 3.05 -14.48
CA VAL A 92 20.38 3.83 -15.14
C VAL A 92 21.75 3.58 -14.54
N CYS A 93 22.77 3.58 -15.42
CA CYS A 93 24.17 3.41 -15.09
C CYS A 93 24.96 4.68 -15.51
N PHE A 94 25.80 5.20 -14.61
CA PHE A 94 26.56 6.42 -14.81
C PHE A 94 28.02 6.16 -15.25
N GLU A 95 28.53 4.95 -15.03
CA GLU A 95 29.93 4.60 -15.26
C GLU A 95 30.03 3.28 -16.01
N LYS A 96 30.84 3.23 -17.09
CA LYS A 96 31.01 2.01 -17.91
C LYS A 96 31.52 0.83 -17.10
N GLU A 97 32.31 1.08 -16.08
CA GLU A 97 32.84 0.06 -15.14
C GLU A 97 31.73 -0.65 -14.38
N ASN A 98 30.55 -0.04 -14.22
CA ASN A 98 29.40 -0.60 -13.55
C ASN A 98 28.39 -1.32 -14.49
N GLU A 99 28.61 -1.30 -15.83
CA GLU A 99 27.74 -2.02 -16.78
C GLU A 99 27.62 -3.53 -16.52
N PRO A 100 28.66 -4.25 -16.00
CA PRO A 100 28.50 -5.64 -15.60
C PRO A 100 27.34 -5.87 -14.62
N LYS A 101 27.05 -4.90 -13.72
CA LYS A 101 25.90 -5.00 -12.79
C LYS A 101 24.54 -4.93 -13.51
N LEU A 102 24.45 -4.17 -14.63
CA LEU A 102 23.22 -4.20 -15.45
C LEU A 102 23.03 -5.57 -16.12
N LYS A 103 24.12 -6.21 -16.55
CA LYS A 103 24.06 -7.57 -17.11
C LYS A 103 23.63 -8.58 -16.06
N GLU A 104 24.13 -8.49 -14.84
CA GLU A 104 23.68 -9.32 -13.72
C GLU A 104 22.17 -9.15 -13.46
N LEU A 105 21.65 -7.91 -13.46
CA LEU A 105 20.22 -7.66 -13.30
C LEU A 105 19.40 -8.19 -14.48
N LEU A 106 19.90 -8.06 -15.72
CA LEU A 106 19.28 -8.64 -16.92
C LEU A 106 19.17 -10.17 -16.81
N GLU A 107 20.29 -10.84 -16.51
CA GLU A 107 20.36 -12.30 -16.37
C GLU A 107 19.44 -12.80 -15.24
N ARG A 108 19.44 -12.10 -14.12
CA ARG A 108 18.55 -12.37 -12.99
C ARG A 108 17.09 -12.22 -13.37
N GLY A 109 16.73 -11.13 -14.06
CA GLY A 109 15.37 -10.91 -14.53
C GLY A 109 14.91 -11.99 -15.52
N ILE A 110 15.77 -12.40 -16.46
CA ILE A 110 15.49 -13.52 -17.38
C ILE A 110 15.27 -14.83 -16.60
N ALA A 111 16.13 -15.12 -15.61
CA ALA A 111 16.00 -16.31 -14.77
C ALA A 111 14.70 -16.32 -13.96
N ASN A 112 14.21 -15.14 -13.55
CA ASN A 112 12.93 -14.96 -12.86
C ASN A 112 11.71 -14.99 -13.81
N GLY A 113 11.91 -15.03 -15.15
CA GLY A 113 10.83 -15.04 -16.14
C GLY A 113 10.23 -13.67 -16.43
N VAL A 114 11.00 -12.60 -16.28
CA VAL A 114 10.61 -11.24 -16.69
C VAL A 114 10.84 -11.06 -18.19
N GLU A 115 9.82 -10.61 -18.90
CA GLU A 115 9.86 -10.47 -20.37
C GLU A 115 10.31 -9.07 -20.81
N GLY A 116 10.88 -8.96 -22.01
CA GLY A 116 11.18 -7.71 -22.70
C GLY A 116 12.37 -6.93 -22.15
N LEU A 117 13.14 -7.49 -21.21
CA LEU A 117 14.33 -6.83 -20.65
C LEU A 117 15.41 -6.63 -21.72
N ARG A 118 16.00 -5.44 -21.78
CA ARG A 118 17.15 -5.17 -22.65
C ARG A 118 18.02 -4.04 -22.10
N ILE A 119 19.33 -4.14 -22.32
CA ILE A 119 20.27 -3.08 -22.05
C ILE A 119 20.29 -2.13 -23.26
N ILE A 120 20.15 -0.84 -23.01
CA ILE A 120 20.15 0.23 -23.99
C ILE A 120 21.29 1.22 -23.73
N SER A 121 21.72 1.96 -24.75
CA SER A 121 22.71 3.03 -24.58
C SER A 121 22.11 4.23 -23.85
N GLY A 122 22.96 5.11 -23.30
CA GLY A 122 22.51 6.37 -22.69
C GLY A 122 21.78 7.27 -23.68
N ASP A 123 22.20 7.27 -24.97
CA ASP A 123 21.53 8.04 -26.02
C ASP A 123 20.12 7.52 -26.29
N GLU A 124 19.96 6.20 -26.44
CA GLU A 124 18.64 5.57 -26.58
C GLU A 124 17.74 5.81 -25.35
N ALA A 125 18.33 5.78 -24.14
CA ALA A 125 17.59 6.10 -22.93
C ALA A 125 17.06 7.53 -22.92
N ARG A 126 17.86 8.50 -23.42
CA ARG A 126 17.44 9.91 -23.55
C ARG A 126 16.45 10.15 -24.70
N GLU A 127 16.50 9.34 -25.77
CA GLU A 127 15.44 9.37 -26.80
C GLU A 127 14.07 8.98 -26.22
N ILE A 128 14.05 8.01 -25.30
CA ILE A 128 12.82 7.56 -24.62
C ILE A 128 12.39 8.54 -23.52
N GLU A 129 13.35 9.03 -22.71
CA GLU A 129 13.16 9.95 -21.59
C GLU A 129 14.08 11.17 -21.72
N PRO A 130 13.64 12.23 -22.40
CA PRO A 130 14.48 13.40 -22.68
C PRO A 130 14.99 14.15 -21.43
N GLY A 131 14.32 13.98 -20.29
CA GLY A 131 14.73 14.59 -19.02
C GLY A 131 15.89 13.88 -18.30
N LEU A 132 16.44 12.81 -18.88
CA LEU A 132 17.55 12.08 -18.28
C LEU A 132 18.89 12.83 -18.43
N SER A 133 19.74 12.67 -17.41
CA SER A 133 21.09 13.25 -17.37
C SER A 133 22.00 12.73 -18.49
N GLU A 134 22.82 13.63 -19.06
CA GLU A 134 23.87 13.28 -20.01
C GLU A 134 24.96 12.37 -19.40
N LYS A 135 25.06 12.29 -18.08
CA LYS A 135 25.99 11.39 -17.38
C LYS A 135 25.62 9.90 -17.54
N ILE A 136 24.40 9.58 -17.97
CA ILE A 136 23.95 8.20 -18.11
C ILE A 136 24.59 7.59 -19.37
N VAL A 137 25.37 6.51 -19.17
CA VAL A 137 26.09 5.80 -20.24
C VAL A 137 25.29 4.64 -20.81
N SER A 138 24.49 3.97 -19.99
CA SER A 138 23.61 2.86 -20.38
C SER A 138 22.48 2.68 -19.36
N ALA A 139 21.45 1.90 -19.71
CA ALA A 139 20.36 1.56 -18.83
C ALA A 139 19.80 0.16 -19.10
N LEU A 140 19.23 -0.49 -18.09
CA LEU A 140 18.37 -1.66 -18.26
C LEU A 140 16.92 -1.17 -18.42
N LEU A 141 16.35 -1.35 -19.61
CA LEU A 141 14.94 -1.08 -19.88
C LEU A 141 14.08 -2.28 -19.46
N VAL A 142 13.02 -1.99 -18.71
CA VAL A 142 12.10 -2.97 -18.11
C VAL A 142 10.65 -2.59 -18.47
N PRO A 143 10.10 -3.05 -19.59
CA PRO A 143 8.81 -2.57 -20.10
C PRO A 143 7.61 -3.01 -19.27
N THR A 144 7.69 -4.14 -18.56
CA THR A 144 6.58 -4.75 -17.78
C THR A 144 6.47 -4.20 -16.35
N GLY A 145 7.29 -3.22 -15.98
CA GLY A 145 7.12 -2.47 -14.74
C GLY A 145 5.91 -1.53 -14.80
N GLY A 146 5.35 -1.19 -13.65
CA GLY A 146 4.20 -0.29 -13.59
C GLY A 146 4.13 0.51 -12.30
N ILE A 147 3.13 1.38 -12.23
CA ILE A 147 2.76 2.16 -11.05
C ILE A 147 1.30 1.95 -10.72
N VAL A 148 0.98 1.89 -9.43
CA VAL A 148 -0.37 1.68 -8.90
C VAL A 148 -0.66 2.69 -7.81
N ASP A 149 -1.95 3.00 -7.58
CA ASP A 149 -2.36 3.67 -6.35
C ASP A 149 -2.41 2.62 -5.21
N PRO A 150 -1.49 2.65 -4.23
CA PRO A 150 -1.45 1.66 -3.16
C PRO A 150 -2.65 1.76 -2.21
N PHE A 151 -3.26 2.95 -2.08
CA PHE A 151 -4.46 3.15 -1.27
C PHE A 151 -5.65 2.45 -1.93
N LEU A 152 -5.95 2.80 -3.18
CA LEU A 152 -7.11 2.28 -3.89
C LEU A 152 -7.00 0.78 -4.20
N MET A 153 -5.80 0.25 -4.43
CA MET A 153 -5.59 -1.19 -4.55
C MET A 153 -5.94 -1.91 -3.23
N THR A 154 -5.48 -1.38 -2.10
CA THR A 154 -5.77 -1.96 -0.77
C THR A 154 -7.25 -1.87 -0.42
N VAL A 155 -7.87 -0.71 -0.65
CA VAL A 155 -9.31 -0.49 -0.46
C VAL A 155 -10.11 -1.44 -1.35
N ALA A 156 -9.69 -1.64 -2.62
CA ALA A 156 -10.35 -2.55 -3.54
C ALA A 156 -10.34 -4.00 -3.04
N PHE A 157 -9.21 -4.47 -2.51
CA PHE A 157 -9.12 -5.80 -1.89
C PHE A 157 -10.03 -5.91 -0.65
N ALA A 158 -10.01 -4.91 0.24
CA ALA A 158 -10.80 -4.90 1.45
C ALA A 158 -12.31 -4.87 1.17
N GLU A 159 -12.76 -3.98 0.28
CA GLU A 159 -14.18 -3.90 -0.11
C GLU A 159 -14.65 -5.19 -0.76
N ASN A 160 -13.84 -5.78 -1.66
CA ASN A 160 -14.19 -7.05 -2.28
C ASN A 160 -14.23 -8.21 -1.28
N ALA A 161 -13.30 -8.24 -0.30
CA ALA A 161 -13.34 -9.20 0.79
C ALA A 161 -14.62 -9.04 1.65
N ALA A 162 -14.97 -7.81 2.01
CA ALA A 162 -16.15 -7.52 2.84
C ALA A 162 -17.46 -7.89 2.13
N VAL A 163 -17.60 -7.59 0.84
CA VAL A 163 -18.78 -8.00 0.03
C VAL A 163 -18.92 -9.53 0.00
N ASN A 164 -17.80 -10.26 0.05
CA ASN A 164 -17.77 -11.73 0.11
C ASN A 164 -17.78 -12.32 1.52
N GLY A 165 -18.08 -11.49 2.55
CA GLY A 165 -18.36 -11.92 3.92
C GLY A 165 -17.19 -11.82 4.91
N ALA A 166 -16.03 -11.28 4.53
CA ALA A 166 -14.96 -10.99 5.47
C ALA A 166 -15.35 -9.85 6.42
N ILE A 167 -15.02 -9.98 7.70
CA ILE A 167 -15.33 -9.00 8.75
C ILE A 167 -14.07 -8.20 9.06
N PHE A 168 -14.19 -6.87 9.11
CA PHE A 168 -13.09 -5.97 9.50
C PHE A 168 -13.37 -5.38 10.87
N LYS A 169 -12.44 -5.60 11.82
CA LYS A 169 -12.44 -5.02 13.17
C LYS A 169 -11.36 -3.94 13.22
N PHE A 170 -11.77 -2.69 13.03
CA PHE A 170 -10.91 -1.52 13.17
C PHE A 170 -10.80 -1.05 14.62
N LEU A 171 -9.77 -0.28 14.93
CA LEU A 171 -9.45 0.20 16.28
C LEU A 171 -9.29 -0.94 17.28
N ASN A 172 -8.93 -2.12 16.82
CA ASN A 172 -8.68 -3.32 17.61
C ASN A 172 -7.19 -3.71 17.51
N GLU A 173 -6.46 -3.52 18.60
CA GLU A 173 -5.06 -3.92 18.70
C GLU A 173 -4.95 -5.33 19.28
N VAL A 174 -4.28 -6.24 18.56
CA VAL A 174 -3.89 -7.54 19.11
C VAL A 174 -2.74 -7.32 20.10
N THR A 175 -2.91 -7.73 21.35
CA THR A 175 -1.91 -7.53 22.41
C THR A 175 -1.21 -8.80 22.81
N ASP A 176 -1.88 -9.95 22.71
CA ASP A 176 -1.36 -11.27 23.06
C ASP A 176 -1.99 -12.35 22.18
N ILE A 177 -1.26 -13.44 21.94
CA ILE A 177 -1.72 -14.62 21.20
C ILE A 177 -1.31 -15.85 21.99
N LYS A 178 -2.28 -16.71 22.31
CA LYS A 178 -2.03 -17.98 23.00
C LYS A 178 -2.58 -19.13 22.18
N LYS A 179 -1.75 -20.14 21.97
CA LYS A 179 -2.16 -21.43 21.42
C LYS A 179 -2.91 -22.18 22.53
N GLU A 180 -4.12 -22.62 22.23
CA GLU A 180 -4.90 -23.58 23.02
C GLU A 180 -4.91 -24.94 22.28
N GLU A 181 -5.66 -25.93 22.75
CA GLU A 181 -5.56 -27.28 22.18
C GLU A 181 -5.78 -27.34 20.67
N ASP A 182 -6.87 -26.72 20.16
CA ASP A 182 -7.31 -26.77 18.76
C ASP A 182 -7.50 -25.40 18.09
N HIS A 183 -7.18 -24.31 18.82
CA HIS A 183 -7.37 -22.94 18.34
C HIS A 183 -6.37 -21.96 18.98
N TYR A 184 -6.41 -20.73 18.51
CA TYR A 184 -5.69 -19.58 19.07
C TYR A 184 -6.68 -18.65 19.76
N ARG A 185 -6.30 -18.15 20.94
CA ARG A 185 -6.97 -17.04 21.59
C ARG A 185 -6.14 -15.77 21.41
N LEU A 186 -6.75 -14.76 20.79
CA LEU A 186 -6.19 -13.43 20.63
C LEU A 186 -6.80 -12.50 21.66
N ALA A 187 -5.96 -11.83 22.46
CA ALA A 187 -6.39 -10.73 23.32
C ALA A 187 -6.41 -9.43 22.51
N LEU A 188 -7.49 -8.69 22.61
CA LEU A 188 -7.72 -7.47 21.86
C LEU A 188 -7.89 -6.27 22.79
N LEU A 189 -7.42 -5.10 22.35
CA LEU A 189 -7.75 -3.81 22.96
C LEU A 189 -8.50 -2.97 21.92
N HIS A 190 -9.79 -2.78 22.15
CA HIS A 190 -10.64 -1.94 21.32
C HIS A 190 -10.60 -0.49 21.81
N THR A 191 -10.18 0.42 20.93
CA THR A 191 -10.12 1.86 21.22
C THR A 191 -11.45 2.50 20.90
N VAL A 192 -12.12 3.08 21.93
CA VAL A 192 -13.42 3.76 21.80
C VAL A 192 -13.35 5.15 22.41
N LYS A 193 -14.23 6.06 21.97
CA LYS A 193 -14.44 7.36 22.62
C LYS A 193 -15.74 7.31 23.43
N LYS A 194 -15.65 7.47 24.77
CA LYS A 194 -16.77 7.53 25.69
C LYS A 194 -16.70 8.79 26.52
N ASP A 195 -17.78 9.56 26.55
CA ASP A 195 -17.87 10.83 27.28
C ASP A 195 -16.68 11.79 27.00
N GLY A 196 -16.29 11.88 25.72
CA GLY A 196 -15.16 12.71 25.27
C GLY A 196 -13.77 12.18 25.61
N LYS A 197 -13.66 11.00 26.26
CA LYS A 197 -12.37 10.36 26.63
C LYS A 197 -12.10 9.14 25.78
N ILE A 198 -10.83 8.94 25.44
CA ILE A 198 -10.38 7.71 24.79
C ILE A 198 -10.23 6.63 25.85
N VAL A 199 -10.90 5.52 25.64
CA VAL A 199 -10.89 4.33 26.52
C VAL A 199 -10.46 3.12 25.69
N LYS A 200 -9.66 2.25 26.26
CA LYS A 200 -9.32 0.95 25.69
C LYS A 200 -10.11 -0.13 26.42
N GLU A 201 -10.93 -0.87 25.68
CA GLU A 201 -11.77 -1.95 26.20
C GLU A 201 -11.15 -3.30 25.83
N GLU A 202 -11.04 -4.19 26.81
CA GLU A 202 -10.56 -5.54 26.58
C GLU A 202 -11.63 -6.37 25.87
N ASP A 203 -11.21 -7.11 24.84
CA ASP A 203 -12.00 -8.08 24.10
C ASP A 203 -11.12 -9.28 23.75
N SER A 204 -11.70 -10.32 23.18
CA SER A 204 -10.97 -11.51 22.76
C SER A 204 -11.64 -12.20 21.58
N LEU A 205 -10.82 -12.82 20.73
CA LEU A 205 -11.25 -13.57 19.56
C LEU A 205 -10.61 -14.96 19.58
N GLU A 206 -11.41 -16.01 19.35
CA GLU A 206 -10.91 -17.36 19.09
C GLU A 206 -10.84 -17.63 17.59
N ALA A 207 -9.74 -18.20 17.12
CA ALA A 207 -9.50 -18.51 15.72
C ALA A 207 -8.82 -19.88 15.55
N LYS A 208 -9.28 -20.70 14.60
CA LYS A 208 -8.62 -21.97 14.26
C LYS A 208 -7.25 -21.73 13.61
N VAL A 209 -7.17 -20.69 12.78
CA VAL A 209 -5.96 -20.27 12.07
C VAL A 209 -5.73 -18.77 12.30
N VAL A 210 -4.47 -18.40 12.53
CA VAL A 210 -4.03 -17.00 12.61
C VAL A 210 -3.05 -16.72 11.46
N ILE A 211 -3.25 -15.62 10.75
CA ILE A 211 -2.32 -15.14 9.73
C ILE A 211 -1.73 -13.80 10.16
N ASN A 212 -0.44 -13.78 10.37
CA ASN A 212 0.32 -12.64 10.82
C ASN A 212 0.75 -11.75 9.63
N CYS A 213 0.05 -10.64 9.42
CA CYS A 213 0.32 -9.63 8.38
C CYS A 213 0.66 -8.27 9.01
N ALA A 214 1.29 -8.27 10.20
CA ALA A 214 1.47 -7.08 11.03
C ALA A 214 2.64 -6.16 10.58
N GLY A 215 3.18 -6.35 9.37
CA GLY A 215 4.22 -5.50 8.79
C GLY A 215 5.46 -5.42 9.69
N VAL A 216 5.84 -4.22 10.10
CA VAL A 216 7.02 -4.02 10.97
C VAL A 216 6.90 -4.66 12.36
N TYR A 217 5.70 -5.08 12.75
CA TYR A 217 5.44 -5.75 14.02
C TYR A 217 5.26 -7.27 13.89
N SER A 218 5.50 -7.85 12.72
CA SER A 218 5.26 -9.28 12.49
C SER A 218 6.13 -10.17 13.37
N ASP A 219 7.35 -9.76 13.69
CA ASP A 219 8.22 -10.44 14.65
C ASP A 219 7.61 -10.52 16.07
N LYS A 220 6.93 -9.46 16.50
CA LYS A 220 6.25 -9.43 17.81
C LYS A 220 5.27 -10.60 17.95
N PHE A 221 4.42 -10.79 16.95
CA PHE A 221 3.37 -11.82 17.00
C PHE A 221 3.92 -13.23 16.73
N HIS A 222 4.84 -13.36 15.78
CA HIS A 222 5.54 -14.63 15.55
C HIS A 222 6.22 -15.12 16.84
N ASN A 223 6.94 -14.21 17.51
CA ASN A 223 7.72 -14.53 18.71
C ASN A 223 6.86 -14.84 19.97
N MET A 224 5.54 -14.61 19.92
CA MET A 224 4.62 -15.05 20.98
C MET A 224 4.31 -16.54 20.93
N VAL A 225 4.36 -17.14 19.72
CA VAL A 225 3.86 -18.49 19.47
C VAL A 225 4.94 -19.48 19.00
N SER A 226 6.07 -19.01 18.50
CA SER A 226 7.17 -19.81 17.97
C SER A 226 8.43 -19.71 18.86
N GLU A 227 9.16 -20.83 18.99
CA GLU A 227 10.49 -20.86 19.60
C GLU A 227 11.57 -20.32 18.62
N LYS A 228 11.34 -20.47 17.30
CA LYS A 228 12.19 -19.92 16.24
C LYS A 228 11.93 -18.42 16.09
N LYS A 229 12.77 -17.60 16.69
CA LYS A 229 12.53 -16.15 16.74
C LYS A 229 12.81 -15.46 15.41
N LEU A 230 11.93 -14.56 15.02
CA LEU A 230 12.12 -13.58 13.94
C LEU A 230 12.59 -12.26 14.52
N HIS A 231 13.32 -11.50 13.71
CA HIS A 231 13.70 -10.13 14.02
C HIS A 231 13.44 -9.22 12.81
N ILE A 232 12.65 -8.17 13.01
CA ILE A 232 12.33 -7.17 11.99
C ILE A 232 12.97 -5.84 12.35
N THR A 233 13.92 -5.42 11.52
CA THR A 233 14.50 -4.08 11.58
C THR A 233 13.67 -3.13 10.72
N PRO A 234 13.08 -2.06 11.29
CA PRO A 234 12.41 -1.05 10.50
C PRO A 234 13.44 -0.26 9.68
N ARG A 235 13.22 -0.14 8.35
CA ARG A 235 14.07 0.65 7.46
C ARG A 235 13.26 1.78 6.87
N ARG A 236 13.56 3.01 7.30
CA ARG A 236 12.91 4.22 6.83
C ARG A 236 13.26 4.52 5.39
N GLY A 237 12.26 4.92 4.60
CA GLY A 237 12.42 5.50 3.28
C GLY A 237 11.65 6.80 3.20
N GLN A 238 12.32 7.88 2.83
CA GLN A 238 11.79 9.24 2.82
C GLN A 238 11.56 9.71 1.39
N TYR A 239 10.46 10.44 1.14
CA TYR A 239 10.01 10.81 -0.18
C TYR A 239 9.61 12.29 -0.25
N VAL A 240 9.82 12.90 -1.43
CA VAL A 240 9.24 14.18 -1.82
C VAL A 240 8.20 13.93 -2.91
N LEU A 241 7.03 14.53 -2.78
CA LEU A 241 5.98 14.51 -3.79
C LEU A 241 5.84 15.88 -4.43
N LEU A 242 5.95 15.96 -5.76
CA LEU A 242 5.79 17.17 -6.55
C LEU A 242 4.36 17.27 -7.09
N ASP A 243 3.95 18.51 -7.40
CA ASP A 243 2.64 18.81 -7.99
C ASP A 243 2.46 18.14 -9.36
N LYS A 244 1.23 17.86 -9.76
CA LYS A 244 0.86 17.34 -11.11
C LYS A 244 1.25 18.29 -12.25
N GLU A 245 1.44 19.57 -11.97
CA GLU A 245 1.90 20.56 -12.95
C GLU A 245 3.25 20.19 -13.60
N VAL A 246 4.03 19.35 -12.92
CA VAL A 246 5.35 18.87 -13.39
C VAL A 246 5.36 17.35 -13.58
N GLY A 247 4.19 16.76 -13.79
CA GLY A 247 3.98 15.32 -13.90
C GLY A 247 4.57 14.65 -15.14
N ASP A 248 5.05 15.43 -16.10
CA ASP A 248 5.62 15.01 -17.38
C ASP A 248 7.15 15.01 -17.43
N ILE A 249 7.82 15.33 -16.31
CA ILE A 249 9.30 15.34 -16.23
C ILE A 249 9.89 13.98 -16.63
N VAL A 250 9.27 12.89 -16.17
CA VAL A 250 9.58 11.53 -16.59
C VAL A 250 8.28 10.74 -16.77
N THR A 251 8.28 9.82 -17.72
CA THR A 251 7.13 8.92 -17.99
C THR A 251 7.36 7.52 -17.43
N HIS A 252 8.60 7.06 -17.41
CA HIS A 252 9.03 5.78 -16.80
C HIS A 252 9.48 5.98 -15.35
N THR A 253 9.51 4.89 -14.58
CA THR A 253 10.18 4.89 -13.28
C THR A 253 11.70 4.79 -13.48
N ILE A 254 12.45 5.78 -13.05
CA ILE A 254 13.90 5.85 -13.19
C ILE A 254 14.57 5.40 -11.90
N PHE A 255 15.23 4.26 -11.92
CA PHE A 255 16.07 3.74 -10.83
C PHE A 255 17.54 4.02 -11.11
N GLN A 256 18.33 4.20 -10.07
CA GLN A 256 19.78 4.15 -10.13
C GLN A 256 20.26 2.72 -9.82
N LEU A 257 21.39 2.32 -10.42
CA LEU A 257 22.05 1.08 -10.01
C LEU A 257 22.32 1.09 -8.51
N PRO A 258 22.08 -0.04 -7.80
CA PRO A 258 22.45 -0.17 -6.41
C PRO A 258 23.94 0.11 -6.18
N THR A 259 24.23 0.88 -5.15
CA THR A 259 25.60 1.14 -4.68
C THR A 259 25.83 0.44 -3.33
N ASN A 260 27.06 0.52 -2.81
CA ASN A 260 27.38 0.02 -1.46
C ASN A 260 26.57 0.71 -0.34
N LYS A 261 25.88 1.82 -0.66
CA LYS A 261 24.98 2.56 0.24
C LYS A 261 23.52 2.11 0.14
N GLY A 262 23.20 1.10 -0.70
CA GLY A 262 21.85 0.56 -0.92
C GLY A 262 21.30 0.87 -2.31
N LYS A 263 19.99 0.66 -2.48
CA LYS A 263 19.27 1.03 -3.71
C LYS A 263 19.34 2.55 -3.86
N GLY A 264 19.65 3.03 -5.08
CA GLY A 264 19.68 4.46 -5.37
C GLY A 264 18.31 5.12 -5.27
N VAL A 265 18.31 6.45 -5.22
CA VAL A 265 17.08 7.26 -5.22
C VAL A 265 16.43 7.16 -6.60
N LEU A 266 15.11 6.96 -6.60
CA LEU A 266 14.33 6.91 -7.84
C LEU A 266 13.58 8.22 -8.10
N VAL A 267 13.23 8.44 -9.37
CA VAL A 267 12.27 9.46 -9.82
C VAL A 267 11.18 8.72 -10.58
N THR A 268 9.91 8.90 -10.18
CA THR A 268 8.80 8.14 -10.78
C THR A 268 7.54 8.98 -10.89
N PRO A 269 6.77 8.85 -11.97
CA PRO A 269 5.40 9.35 -11.96
C PRO A 269 4.56 8.53 -10.96
N THR A 270 3.47 9.10 -10.50
CA THR A 270 2.44 8.38 -9.74
C THR A 270 1.25 8.04 -10.64
N ALA A 271 0.40 7.11 -10.21
CA ALA A 271 -0.81 6.74 -10.96
C ALA A 271 -1.72 7.96 -11.27
N HIS A 272 -1.62 9.02 -10.47
CA HIS A 272 -2.42 10.24 -10.59
C HIS A 272 -1.69 11.45 -11.19
N GLY A 273 -0.48 11.25 -11.73
CA GLY A 273 0.26 12.29 -12.47
C GLY A 273 1.10 13.23 -11.62
N ASN A 274 1.33 12.94 -10.35
CA ASN A 274 2.38 13.61 -9.57
C ASN A 274 3.75 12.98 -9.89
N ILE A 275 4.84 13.67 -9.55
CA ILE A 275 6.19 13.08 -9.52
C ILE A 275 6.59 12.81 -8.08
N MET A 276 7.12 11.63 -7.85
CA MET A 276 7.67 11.21 -6.56
C MET A 276 9.17 11.01 -6.68
N VAL A 277 9.93 11.52 -5.71
CA VAL A 277 11.38 11.41 -5.61
C VAL A 277 11.73 10.78 -4.28
N GLY A 278 12.59 9.79 -4.30
CA GLY A 278 12.97 8.98 -3.12
C GLY A 278 12.96 7.49 -3.46
N PRO A 279 13.16 6.60 -2.52
CA PRO A 279 13.52 6.90 -1.14
C PRO A 279 15.02 6.91 -0.87
N ASP A 280 15.37 7.32 0.35
CA ASP A 280 16.60 6.89 1.01
C ASP A 280 16.40 5.52 1.70
N ALA A 281 17.40 5.09 2.50
CA ALA A 281 17.33 3.85 3.25
C ALA A 281 18.10 3.97 4.55
N GLU A 282 17.39 4.11 5.65
CA GLU A 282 17.97 4.25 7.00
C GLU A 282 17.41 3.15 7.91
N ALA A 283 18.29 2.35 8.52
CA ALA A 283 17.90 1.38 9.53
C ALA A 283 17.63 2.09 10.86
N LEU A 284 16.52 1.74 11.50
CA LEU A 284 16.08 2.33 12.76
C LEU A 284 15.94 1.25 13.83
N MET A 285 15.89 1.69 15.08
CA MET A 285 15.58 0.82 16.23
C MET A 285 14.11 0.90 16.63
N ASP A 286 13.48 2.07 16.43
CA ASP A 286 12.10 2.31 16.79
C ASP A 286 11.18 2.11 15.59
N LYS A 287 10.15 1.27 15.77
CA LYS A 287 9.14 0.95 14.77
C LYS A 287 8.05 2.03 14.61
N GLU A 288 8.08 3.06 15.43
CA GLU A 288 7.17 4.22 15.36
C GLU A 288 7.83 5.47 14.73
N GLU A 289 9.14 5.47 14.52
CA GLU A 289 9.92 6.62 13.99
C GLU A 289 9.73 6.76 12.47
N ASN A 290 8.63 7.39 12.06
CA ASN A 290 8.20 7.50 10.66
C ASN A 290 8.20 8.94 10.12
N GLU A 291 8.84 9.88 10.77
CA GLU A 291 9.01 11.26 10.32
C GLU A 291 10.13 11.42 9.29
N THR A 292 10.05 12.48 8.50
CA THR A 292 11.13 12.89 7.59
C THR A 292 12.22 13.66 8.35
N THR A 293 13.48 13.52 7.93
CA THR A 293 14.63 14.21 8.50
C THR A 293 15.28 15.14 7.48
N LEU A 294 15.90 16.20 7.95
CA LEU A 294 16.64 17.14 7.08
C LEU A 294 17.72 16.42 6.26
N GLY A 295 18.51 15.56 6.92
CA GLY A 295 19.60 14.82 6.28
C GLY A 295 19.12 13.86 5.19
N GLY A 296 18.05 13.08 5.47
CA GLY A 296 17.45 12.17 4.49
C GLY A 296 16.83 12.92 3.29
N MET A 297 16.11 14.02 3.56
CA MET A 297 15.52 14.84 2.51
C MET A 297 16.57 15.51 1.62
N ASP A 298 17.68 16.00 2.20
CA ASP A 298 18.81 16.55 1.43
C ASP A 298 19.49 15.50 0.59
N PHE A 299 19.69 14.28 1.13
CA PHE A 299 20.25 13.16 0.39
C PHE A 299 19.36 12.79 -0.81
N VAL A 300 18.05 12.61 -0.59
CA VAL A 300 17.07 12.27 -1.63
C VAL A 300 17.09 13.30 -2.75
N LYS A 301 16.99 14.60 -2.41
CA LYS A 301 16.97 15.67 -3.41
C LYS A 301 18.25 15.74 -4.22
N LYS A 302 19.42 15.62 -3.59
CA LYS A 302 20.71 15.68 -4.28
C LYS A 302 20.95 14.47 -5.17
N SER A 303 20.68 13.26 -4.66
CA SER A 303 20.93 12.02 -5.42
C SER A 303 20.06 11.89 -6.66
N ALA A 304 18.81 12.36 -6.61
CA ALA A 304 17.91 12.30 -7.75
C ALA A 304 18.38 13.17 -8.94
N LEU A 305 19.08 14.28 -8.68
CA LEU A 305 19.62 15.16 -9.71
C LEU A 305 20.71 14.50 -10.58
N ASP A 306 21.32 13.43 -10.12
CA ASP A 306 22.24 12.65 -10.96
C ASP A 306 21.50 11.94 -12.09
N SER A 307 20.26 11.52 -11.89
CA SER A 307 19.42 10.87 -12.92
C SER A 307 18.61 11.87 -13.74
N VAL A 308 18.00 12.86 -13.08
CA VAL A 308 17.11 13.87 -13.65
C VAL A 308 17.55 15.25 -13.15
N PRO A 309 18.37 16.00 -13.88
CA PRO A 309 19.01 17.24 -13.38
C PRO A 309 18.05 18.38 -13.06
N ASP A 310 16.93 18.47 -13.79
CA ASP A 310 16.04 19.63 -13.75
C ASP A 310 14.76 19.41 -12.94
N ILE A 311 14.86 18.68 -11.79
CA ILE A 311 13.71 18.47 -10.89
C ILE A 311 13.35 19.80 -10.21
N PRO A 312 12.13 20.35 -10.43
CA PRO A 312 11.71 21.63 -9.86
C PRO A 312 11.20 21.45 -8.42
N TYR A 313 12.08 21.29 -7.45
CA TYR A 313 11.73 21.08 -6.04
C TYR A 313 10.88 22.17 -5.41
N GLN A 314 10.82 23.38 -5.98
CA GLN A 314 9.88 24.45 -5.59
C GLN A 314 8.41 24.07 -5.82
N LYS A 315 8.14 23.05 -6.62
CA LYS A 315 6.82 22.46 -6.86
C LYS A 315 6.51 21.29 -5.89
N ALA A 316 7.34 21.05 -4.88
CA ALA A 316 7.04 20.06 -3.85
C ALA A 316 5.78 20.48 -3.07
N ILE A 317 4.84 19.54 -2.96
CA ILE A 317 3.56 19.76 -2.24
C ILE A 317 3.55 19.08 -0.87
N THR A 318 4.31 18.00 -0.70
CA THR A 318 4.46 17.31 0.58
C THR A 318 5.70 16.42 0.61
N SER A 319 6.06 15.98 1.81
CA SER A 319 7.04 14.92 2.04
C SER A 319 6.47 13.91 3.03
N PHE A 320 6.93 12.66 2.97
CA PHE A 320 6.52 11.63 3.89
C PHE A 320 7.61 10.57 4.04
N ALA A 321 7.49 9.73 5.07
CA ALA A 321 8.35 8.58 5.27
C ALA A 321 7.54 7.32 5.53
N GLY A 322 8.11 6.16 5.18
CA GLY A 322 7.53 4.86 5.43
C GLY A 322 8.57 3.87 5.94
N LEU A 323 8.15 2.95 6.79
CA LEU A 323 9.00 1.93 7.37
C LEU A 323 8.85 0.60 6.64
N ARG A 324 9.94 0.08 6.07
CA ARG A 324 10.02 -1.24 5.48
C ARG A 324 10.31 -2.27 6.57
N ALA A 325 9.64 -3.41 6.53
CA ALA A 325 9.83 -4.53 7.45
C ALA A 325 10.97 -5.42 6.96
N SER A 326 12.23 -5.04 7.24
CA SER A 326 13.40 -5.83 6.80
C SER A 326 13.68 -6.95 7.80
N GLU A 327 13.65 -8.20 7.34
CA GLU A 327 14.01 -9.38 8.11
C GLU A 327 15.49 -9.70 7.89
N ASP A 328 16.17 -10.31 8.89
CA ASP A 328 17.61 -10.54 8.89
C ASP A 328 18.10 -11.44 7.74
N GLY A 329 17.29 -12.40 7.30
CA GLY A 329 17.56 -13.26 6.12
C GLY A 329 17.34 -12.57 4.78
N HIS A 330 16.80 -11.36 4.77
CA HIS A 330 16.52 -10.56 3.58
C HIS A 330 15.57 -11.20 2.55
N ASP A 331 14.75 -12.17 2.95
CA ASP A 331 13.68 -12.73 2.13
C ASP A 331 12.32 -12.59 2.84
N PHE A 332 11.23 -12.91 2.15
CA PHE A 332 9.91 -12.96 2.74
C PHE A 332 9.71 -14.27 3.50
N ILE A 333 9.13 -14.18 4.69
CA ILE A 333 8.72 -15.34 5.49
C ILE A 333 7.23 -15.57 5.20
N ILE A 334 6.94 -16.58 4.38
CA ILE A 334 5.58 -16.85 3.90
C ILE A 334 5.24 -18.33 4.12
N GLY A 335 4.24 -18.60 4.93
CA GLY A 335 3.75 -19.95 5.20
C GLY A 335 3.48 -20.23 6.66
N GLU A 336 3.14 -21.48 6.96
CA GLU A 336 2.89 -21.93 8.32
C GLU A 336 4.21 -21.99 9.12
N ALA A 337 4.19 -21.49 10.35
CA ALA A 337 5.35 -21.56 11.25
C ALA A 337 5.63 -23.02 11.63
N GLU A 338 6.88 -23.46 11.55
CA GLU A 338 7.26 -24.88 11.69
C GLU A 338 6.89 -25.49 13.04
N ASP A 339 6.87 -24.70 14.10
CA ASP A 339 6.61 -25.11 15.49
C ASP A 339 5.32 -24.54 16.07
N ALA A 340 4.49 -23.86 15.26
CA ALA A 340 3.24 -23.28 15.67
C ALA A 340 2.11 -23.60 14.67
N GLU A 341 1.63 -24.85 14.71
CA GLU A 341 0.59 -25.33 13.83
C GLU A 341 -0.66 -24.44 13.85
N GLY A 342 -1.13 -24.04 12.65
CA GLY A 342 -2.27 -23.11 12.47
C GLY A 342 -1.89 -21.64 12.54
N PHE A 343 -0.61 -21.30 12.76
CA PHE A 343 -0.10 -19.94 12.70
C PHE A 343 0.71 -19.75 11.41
N PHE A 344 0.27 -18.81 10.57
CA PHE A 344 0.89 -18.50 9.29
C PHE A 344 1.53 -17.12 9.33
N ASP A 345 2.71 -16.99 8.76
CA ASP A 345 3.39 -15.72 8.59
C ASP A 345 3.28 -15.18 7.17
N ALA A 346 3.07 -13.88 7.08
CA ALA A 346 3.35 -13.03 5.94
C ALA A 346 4.23 -11.89 6.47
N ALA A 347 5.47 -12.23 6.82
CA ALA A 347 6.42 -11.42 7.58
C ALA A 347 7.66 -11.05 6.75
N GLY A 348 8.43 -10.07 7.20
CA GLY A 348 9.62 -9.61 6.49
C GLY A 348 9.32 -8.97 5.13
N ILE A 349 8.10 -8.49 4.93
CA ILE A 349 7.65 -7.99 3.64
C ILE A 349 8.04 -6.52 3.47
N GLU A 350 9.19 -6.30 2.89
CA GLU A 350 9.68 -5.02 2.37
C GLU A 350 9.47 -4.95 0.84
N SER A 351 10.22 -4.10 0.09
CA SER A 351 10.18 -4.13 -1.38
C SER A 351 10.68 -5.50 -1.90
N PRO A 352 9.95 -6.13 -2.83
CA PRO A 352 8.82 -5.67 -3.63
C PRO A 352 7.42 -6.06 -3.11
N GLY A 353 7.14 -5.95 -1.83
CA GLY A 353 5.92 -6.44 -1.17
C GLY A 353 4.60 -5.95 -1.77
N LEU A 354 4.52 -4.68 -2.24
CA LEU A 354 3.32 -4.15 -2.87
C LEU A 354 2.95 -4.96 -4.12
N SER A 355 3.94 -5.23 -4.99
CA SER A 355 3.75 -6.05 -6.19
C SER A 355 3.43 -7.50 -5.85
N SER A 356 3.98 -8.02 -4.76
CA SER A 356 3.87 -9.42 -4.35
C SER A 356 2.55 -9.75 -3.64
N ALA A 357 1.87 -8.74 -3.08
CA ALA A 357 0.71 -8.92 -2.22
C ALA A 357 -0.40 -9.82 -2.81
N PRO A 358 -0.80 -9.69 -4.09
CA PRO A 358 -1.84 -10.56 -4.65
C PRO A 358 -1.42 -12.03 -4.73
N ALA A 359 -0.16 -12.30 -5.04
CA ALA A 359 0.35 -13.68 -5.12
C ALA A 359 0.51 -14.31 -3.74
N ILE A 360 0.97 -13.53 -2.75
CA ILE A 360 1.03 -13.96 -1.34
C ILE A 360 -0.39 -14.26 -0.84
N GLY A 361 -1.36 -13.39 -1.14
CA GLY A 361 -2.75 -13.57 -0.75
C GLY A 361 -3.33 -14.88 -1.26
N LYS A 362 -3.15 -15.14 -2.56
CA LYS A 362 -3.59 -16.38 -3.19
C LYS A 362 -2.93 -17.62 -2.58
N TYR A 363 -1.60 -17.58 -2.45
CA TYR A 363 -0.83 -18.70 -1.94
C TYR A 363 -1.23 -19.10 -0.51
N LEU A 364 -1.33 -18.12 0.41
CA LEU A 364 -1.72 -18.41 1.79
C LEU A 364 -3.18 -18.82 1.92
N ALA A 365 -4.08 -18.24 1.13
CA ALA A 365 -5.48 -18.62 1.14
C ALA A 365 -5.69 -20.08 0.68
N GLU A 366 -4.95 -20.53 -0.35
CA GLU A 366 -4.98 -21.92 -0.82
C GLU A 366 -4.49 -22.89 0.27
N GLN A 367 -3.39 -22.57 0.96
CA GLN A 367 -2.86 -23.42 2.05
C GLN A 367 -3.82 -23.50 3.25
N VAL A 368 -4.41 -22.38 3.64
CA VAL A 368 -5.36 -22.34 4.77
C VAL A 368 -6.65 -23.07 4.41
N ALA A 369 -7.15 -22.91 3.19
CA ALA A 369 -8.34 -23.62 2.72
C ALA A 369 -8.12 -25.14 2.68
N GLU A 370 -6.96 -25.60 2.23
CA GLU A 370 -6.56 -27.01 2.27
C GLU A 370 -6.49 -27.53 3.71
N LYS A 371 -5.81 -26.79 4.62
CA LYS A 371 -5.68 -27.15 6.03
C LYS A 371 -7.03 -27.29 6.75
N LEU A 372 -7.96 -26.40 6.44
CA LEU A 372 -9.30 -26.40 7.05
C LEU A 372 -10.34 -27.23 6.26
N ASN A 373 -9.96 -27.87 5.15
CA ASN A 373 -10.85 -28.57 4.22
C ASN A 373 -12.03 -27.69 3.76
N ALA A 374 -11.78 -26.42 3.51
CA ALA A 374 -12.81 -25.44 3.18
C ALA A 374 -13.21 -25.55 1.70
N ALA A 375 -14.50 -25.62 1.43
CA ALA A 375 -15.03 -25.62 0.07
C ALA A 375 -14.96 -24.23 -0.57
N ALA A 376 -14.73 -24.17 -1.87
CA ALA A 376 -14.84 -22.91 -2.61
C ALA A 376 -16.32 -22.48 -2.72
N LYS A 377 -16.58 -21.19 -2.54
CA LYS A 377 -17.92 -20.60 -2.74
C LYS A 377 -18.26 -20.54 -4.22
N SER A 378 -19.50 -20.90 -4.55
CA SER A 378 -20.02 -20.79 -5.92
C SER A 378 -20.52 -19.39 -6.26
N ASP A 379 -20.77 -18.55 -5.28
CA ASP A 379 -21.36 -17.20 -5.37
C ASP A 379 -20.35 -16.10 -5.08
N PHE A 380 -19.06 -16.39 -5.13
CA PHE A 380 -18.00 -15.38 -4.95
C PHE A 380 -18.10 -14.28 -6.00
N ILE A 381 -18.19 -13.03 -5.52
CA ILE A 381 -18.22 -11.83 -6.35
C ILE A 381 -16.76 -11.41 -6.63
N ASP A 382 -16.28 -11.69 -7.83
CA ASP A 382 -14.87 -11.46 -8.23
C ASP A 382 -14.60 -10.02 -8.70
N LYS A 383 -15.63 -9.28 -9.07
CA LYS A 383 -15.54 -7.90 -9.58
C LYS A 383 -15.98 -6.88 -8.55
N ARG A 384 -15.33 -5.72 -8.61
CA ARG A 384 -15.70 -4.52 -7.86
C ARG A 384 -15.78 -3.35 -8.82
N LYS A 385 -16.71 -2.42 -8.58
CA LYS A 385 -16.76 -1.13 -9.25
C LYS A 385 -16.24 -0.05 -8.29
N GLY A 386 -15.28 0.76 -8.74
CA GLY A 386 -14.72 1.88 -7.98
C GLY A 386 -15.73 3.00 -7.74
N ILE A 387 -15.29 4.03 -7.01
CA ILE A 387 -16.03 5.29 -6.91
C ILE A 387 -15.92 5.99 -8.26
N VAL A 388 -17.02 6.56 -8.73
CA VAL A 388 -17.04 7.35 -9.97
C VAL A 388 -16.32 8.67 -9.73
N HIS A 389 -15.27 8.93 -10.50
CA HIS A 389 -14.55 10.20 -10.47
C HIS A 389 -15.10 11.13 -11.54
N VAL A 390 -15.75 12.23 -11.13
CA VAL A 390 -16.40 13.17 -12.05
C VAL A 390 -15.44 13.76 -13.08
N ILE A 391 -14.18 13.94 -12.70
CA ILE A 391 -13.15 14.49 -13.59
C ILE A 391 -12.93 13.62 -14.85
N ASP A 392 -13.13 12.32 -14.74
CA ASP A 392 -12.87 11.34 -15.81
C ASP A 392 -14.07 11.15 -16.74
N LEU A 393 -15.24 11.74 -16.44
CA LEU A 393 -16.46 11.62 -17.21
C LEU A 393 -16.55 12.64 -18.35
N SER A 394 -17.25 12.30 -19.45
CA SER A 394 -17.67 13.26 -20.47
C SER A 394 -18.70 14.25 -19.90
N ASP A 395 -18.93 15.36 -20.60
CA ASP A 395 -19.90 16.36 -20.14
C ASP A 395 -21.35 15.83 -20.13
N GLU A 396 -21.69 14.92 -21.05
CA GLU A 396 -22.99 14.22 -21.09
C GLU A 396 -23.15 13.31 -19.88
N GLU A 397 -22.13 12.51 -19.55
CA GLU A 397 -22.13 11.62 -18.38
C GLU A 397 -22.20 12.41 -17.08
N LYS A 398 -21.45 13.52 -16.94
CA LYS A 398 -21.53 14.46 -15.81
C LYS A 398 -22.95 14.98 -15.64
N THR A 399 -23.55 15.47 -16.73
CA THR A 399 -24.91 16.02 -16.72
C THR A 399 -25.93 14.96 -16.28
N ALA A 400 -25.81 13.74 -16.78
CA ALA A 400 -26.70 12.64 -16.41
C ALA A 400 -26.54 12.27 -14.92
N LEU A 401 -25.30 12.14 -14.46
CA LEU A 401 -24.99 11.81 -13.06
C LEU A 401 -25.49 12.89 -12.10
N ILE A 402 -25.26 14.18 -12.40
CA ILE A 402 -25.70 15.29 -11.55
C ILE A 402 -27.23 15.38 -11.50
N LYS A 403 -27.91 15.06 -12.60
CA LYS A 403 -29.39 15.02 -12.62
C LYS A 403 -29.95 13.93 -11.70
N GLU A 404 -29.30 12.79 -11.64
CA GLU A 404 -29.66 11.65 -10.79
C GLU A 404 -29.22 11.86 -9.33
N ARG A 405 -28.02 12.38 -9.16
CA ARG A 405 -27.34 12.56 -7.85
C ARG A 405 -26.74 13.97 -7.78
N PRO A 406 -27.52 14.98 -7.34
CA PRO A 406 -27.11 16.40 -7.34
C PRO A 406 -25.82 16.69 -6.57
N GLU A 407 -25.48 15.91 -5.55
CA GLU A 407 -24.26 16.04 -4.78
C GLU A 407 -22.99 15.89 -5.62
N TYR A 408 -23.06 15.23 -6.78
CA TYR A 408 -21.93 15.15 -7.73
C TYR A 408 -21.69 16.46 -8.51
N GLY A 409 -22.61 17.40 -8.45
CA GLY A 409 -22.45 18.76 -9.01
C GLY A 409 -21.72 19.74 -8.07
N HIS A 410 -21.46 19.36 -6.83
CA HIS A 410 -20.89 20.25 -5.82
C HIS A 410 -19.40 19.90 -5.59
N ILE A 411 -18.48 20.72 -6.14
CA ILE A 411 -17.03 20.53 -5.98
C ILE A 411 -16.58 21.00 -4.60
N ILE A 412 -16.07 20.08 -3.80
CA ILE A 412 -15.52 20.31 -2.45
C ILE A 412 -14.01 20.57 -2.51
N CYS A 413 -13.26 19.71 -3.18
CA CYS A 413 -11.81 19.85 -3.33
C CYS A 413 -11.46 20.35 -4.74
N ARG A 414 -11.11 21.63 -4.86
CA ARG A 414 -10.76 22.27 -6.15
C ARG A 414 -9.41 21.80 -6.72
N CYS A 415 -8.44 21.45 -5.87
CA CYS A 415 -7.11 21.01 -6.31
C CYS A 415 -7.14 19.64 -6.99
N GLU A 416 -8.02 18.75 -6.55
CA GLU A 416 -8.19 17.38 -7.08
C GLU A 416 -9.54 17.20 -7.80
N ASN A 417 -10.37 18.25 -7.90
CA ASN A 417 -11.71 18.25 -8.50
C ASN A 417 -12.65 17.17 -7.91
N VAL A 418 -12.57 16.96 -6.58
CA VAL A 418 -13.41 15.99 -5.88
C VAL A 418 -14.74 16.63 -5.48
N THR A 419 -15.84 15.95 -5.77
CA THR A 419 -17.18 16.38 -5.47
C THR A 419 -17.71 15.86 -4.12
N GLU A 420 -18.79 16.44 -3.63
CA GLU A 420 -19.51 15.97 -2.44
C GLU A 420 -19.99 14.51 -2.63
N GLY A 421 -20.49 14.17 -3.82
CA GLY A 421 -20.95 12.82 -4.14
C GLY A 421 -19.86 11.77 -4.01
N GLU A 422 -18.64 12.06 -4.46
CA GLU A 422 -17.49 11.17 -4.30
C GLU A 422 -17.13 10.97 -2.80
N ILE A 423 -17.17 12.04 -2.00
CA ILE A 423 -16.92 11.96 -0.55
C ILE A 423 -17.99 11.11 0.13
N ILE A 424 -19.27 11.31 -0.18
CA ILE A 424 -20.39 10.51 0.36
C ILE A 424 -20.19 9.04 0.00
N ASP A 425 -19.88 8.74 -1.26
CA ASP A 425 -19.66 7.36 -1.68
C ASP A 425 -18.49 6.72 -0.94
N SER A 426 -17.40 7.47 -0.69
CA SER A 426 -16.26 6.96 0.09
C SER A 426 -16.62 6.52 1.51
N ILE A 427 -17.68 7.11 2.08
CA ILE A 427 -18.19 6.80 3.44
C ILE A 427 -19.16 5.63 3.42
N ARG A 428 -20.07 5.59 2.43
CA ARG A 428 -21.19 4.63 2.39
C ARG A 428 -20.81 3.23 1.84
N ARG A 429 -19.63 3.07 1.28
CA ARG A 429 -19.17 1.79 0.71
C ARG A 429 -18.85 0.76 1.80
N PRO A 430 -18.82 -0.55 1.46
CA PRO A 430 -18.25 -1.57 2.36
C PRO A 430 -16.84 -1.14 2.77
N VAL A 431 -16.50 -1.26 4.06
CA VAL A 431 -15.24 -0.73 4.60
C VAL A 431 -15.12 0.78 4.32
N GLY A 432 -16.17 1.54 4.58
CA GLY A 432 -16.27 2.98 4.29
C GLY A 432 -15.34 3.83 5.18
N ALA A 433 -15.03 5.03 4.70
CA ALA A 433 -14.23 6.00 5.43
C ALA A 433 -14.99 6.54 6.66
N THR A 434 -14.32 6.62 7.80
CA THR A 434 -14.85 7.21 9.03
C THR A 434 -14.06 8.42 9.51
N SER A 435 -13.00 8.80 8.78
CA SER A 435 -12.07 9.87 9.12
C SER A 435 -11.69 10.69 7.90
N LEU A 436 -11.07 11.85 8.11
CA LEU A 436 -10.55 12.70 7.02
C LEU A 436 -9.50 11.97 6.19
N ASP A 437 -8.57 11.24 6.82
CA ASP A 437 -7.56 10.46 6.11
C ASP A 437 -8.18 9.24 5.41
N GLY A 438 -9.28 8.68 5.92
CA GLY A 438 -10.05 7.63 5.26
C GLY A 438 -10.68 8.12 3.94
N VAL A 439 -11.31 9.30 3.94
CA VAL A 439 -11.83 9.96 2.72
C VAL A 439 -10.69 10.26 1.75
N LYS A 440 -9.59 10.85 2.27
CA LYS A 440 -8.40 11.18 1.48
C LYS A 440 -7.84 9.97 0.74
N ARG A 441 -7.75 8.81 1.37
CA ARG A 441 -7.25 7.57 0.76
C ARG A 441 -8.15 7.02 -0.35
N ARG A 442 -9.46 7.34 -0.35
CA ARG A 442 -10.43 6.81 -1.33
C ARG A 442 -10.68 7.71 -2.52
N VAL A 443 -10.72 9.03 -2.30
CA VAL A 443 -11.08 10.01 -3.35
C VAL A 443 -10.07 11.13 -3.53
N ARG A 444 -8.90 11.06 -2.89
CA ARG A 444 -7.81 12.05 -2.99
C ARG A 444 -8.16 13.46 -2.48
N GLN A 445 -9.30 13.65 -1.82
CA GLN A 445 -9.63 14.91 -1.19
C GLN A 445 -8.52 15.33 -0.24
N GLY A 446 -7.97 16.54 -0.43
CA GLY A 446 -6.87 17.06 0.39
C GLY A 446 -5.45 16.64 -0.02
N MET A 447 -5.26 15.88 -1.12
CA MET A 447 -3.93 15.49 -1.62
C MET A 447 -3.31 16.49 -2.59
N GLY A 448 -4.03 17.51 -3.05
CA GLY A 448 -3.52 18.51 -3.98
C GLY A 448 -2.65 19.56 -3.30
N ARG A 449 -2.19 20.56 -4.07
CA ARG A 449 -1.19 21.57 -3.66
C ARG A 449 -1.50 22.34 -2.38
N CYS A 450 -2.76 22.50 -2.00
CA CYS A 450 -3.13 23.19 -0.76
C CYS A 450 -3.11 22.28 0.48
N GLN A 451 -2.89 20.96 0.32
CA GLN A 451 -2.83 19.98 1.40
C GLN A 451 -4.00 20.11 2.40
N ALA A 452 -5.23 20.06 1.86
CA ALA A 452 -6.50 20.15 2.60
C ALA A 452 -6.85 21.53 3.21
N GLY A 453 -6.06 22.58 2.95
CA GLY A 453 -6.24 23.90 3.56
C GLY A 453 -7.61 24.56 3.33
N PHE A 454 -8.35 24.19 2.29
CA PHE A 454 -9.66 24.78 1.97
C PHE A 454 -10.84 23.81 2.06
N CYS A 455 -10.63 22.52 1.78
CA CYS A 455 -11.73 21.54 1.70
C CYS A 455 -12.06 20.88 3.05
N THR A 456 -11.17 20.95 4.04
CA THR A 456 -11.35 20.29 5.33
C THR A 456 -12.66 20.65 6.05
N PRO A 457 -13.07 21.92 6.21
CA PRO A 457 -14.32 22.23 6.90
C PRO A 457 -15.56 21.57 6.28
N PHE A 458 -15.64 21.61 4.95
CA PHE A 458 -16.75 20.97 4.23
C PHE A 458 -16.73 19.44 4.38
N THR A 459 -15.53 18.84 4.34
CA THR A 459 -15.39 17.39 4.51
C THR A 459 -15.76 16.95 5.92
N VAL A 460 -15.42 17.72 6.95
CA VAL A 460 -15.86 17.48 8.34
C VAL A 460 -17.39 17.47 8.42
N SER A 461 -18.06 18.49 7.88
CA SER A 461 -19.53 18.57 7.89
C SER A 461 -20.17 17.39 7.14
N ILE A 462 -19.57 16.94 6.01
CA ILE A 462 -20.09 15.78 5.27
C ILE A 462 -19.92 14.50 6.08
N ILE A 463 -18.73 14.24 6.65
CA ILE A 463 -18.47 13.07 7.50
C ILE A 463 -19.42 13.04 8.69
N ALA A 464 -19.55 14.17 9.41
CA ALA A 464 -20.43 14.30 10.57
C ALA A 464 -21.89 13.95 10.21
N ARG A 465 -22.39 14.51 9.11
CA ARG A 465 -23.74 14.24 8.59
C ARG A 465 -23.95 12.77 8.23
N GLU A 466 -23.01 12.19 7.47
CA GLU A 466 -23.12 10.81 6.98
C GLU A 466 -23.02 9.76 8.08
N LEU A 467 -22.21 10.03 9.11
CA LEU A 467 -22.02 9.13 10.26
C LEU A 467 -23.01 9.43 11.43
N GLY A 468 -23.73 10.56 11.39
CA GLY A 468 -24.64 10.96 12.45
C GLY A 468 -23.93 11.33 13.76
N ILE A 469 -22.73 11.93 13.67
CA ILE A 469 -21.91 12.37 14.80
C ILE A 469 -21.76 13.89 14.80
N ALA A 470 -21.28 14.48 15.91
CA ALA A 470 -20.95 15.92 15.94
C ALA A 470 -19.69 16.19 15.11
N GLU A 471 -19.57 17.42 14.57
CA GLU A 471 -18.39 17.82 13.80
C GLU A 471 -17.10 17.74 14.63
N GLU A 472 -17.18 18.04 15.93
CA GLU A 472 -16.07 17.94 16.88
C GLU A 472 -15.63 16.50 17.17
N ASP A 473 -16.43 15.50 16.77
CA ASP A 473 -16.08 14.08 16.90
C ASP A 473 -15.45 13.51 15.62
N VAL A 474 -15.38 14.32 14.56
CA VAL A 474 -14.70 13.90 13.31
C VAL A 474 -13.19 13.91 13.51
N CYS A 475 -12.58 12.75 13.41
CA CYS A 475 -11.15 12.58 13.56
C CYS A 475 -10.40 12.81 12.24
N LYS A 476 -9.15 13.27 12.34
CA LYS A 476 -8.22 13.27 11.21
C LYS A 476 -7.93 11.81 10.79
N ASN A 477 -7.63 10.96 11.77
CA ASN A 477 -7.42 9.52 11.61
C ASN A 477 -7.99 8.77 12.85
N ILE A 478 -7.17 8.41 13.85
CA ILE A 478 -7.60 7.69 15.05
C ILE A 478 -8.32 8.62 16.05
N PRO A 479 -9.12 8.08 16.99
CA PRO A 479 -9.66 8.85 18.10
C PRO A 479 -8.57 9.63 18.87
N GLY A 480 -8.82 10.89 19.15
CA GLY A 480 -7.86 11.85 19.74
C GLY A 480 -7.13 12.72 18.70
N SER A 481 -7.44 12.55 17.41
CA SER A 481 -6.92 13.38 16.32
C SER A 481 -7.97 14.35 15.76
N GLU A 482 -8.97 14.68 16.55
CA GLU A 482 -10.00 15.67 16.19
C GLU A 482 -9.35 17.04 15.95
N ILE A 483 -9.85 17.74 14.91
CA ILE A 483 -9.31 19.05 14.52
C ILE A 483 -10.15 20.22 15.06
N LEU A 484 -11.37 19.95 15.51
CA LEU A 484 -12.24 20.92 16.17
C LEU A 484 -12.23 20.70 17.68
N VAL A 485 -12.30 21.79 18.42
CA VAL A 485 -12.34 21.76 19.89
C VAL A 485 -13.76 22.09 20.32
N ARG A 486 -14.28 21.37 21.32
CA ARG A 486 -15.54 21.73 21.98
C ARG A 486 -15.27 22.94 22.90
N ASP A 487 -16.14 23.94 22.81
CA ASP A 487 -16.14 25.07 23.74
C ASP A 487 -16.51 24.63 25.18
#